data_da8e02ea92e594f70488150958054fea
#
_entry.id   da8e02ea92e594f70488150958054fea
#
_cell.length_a   1.000
_cell.length_b   1.000
_cell.length_c   1.000
_cell.angle_alpha   90.00
_cell.angle_beta   90.00
_cell.angle_gamma   90.00
#
_symmetry.space_group_name_H-M   'P 1'
#
loop_
_entity.id
_entity.type
_entity.pdbx_description
1 polymer ?
#
loop_
_entity_poly.entity_id
_entity_poly.type
_entity_poly.pdbx_seq_one_letter_code
_entity_poly.pdbx_strand_id
1 'polypeptide(L)'
;VSCWQLHKAGDWELVYNPMRALRPARESSESVDYIKRPFDDSRFNFNKPFLRPEILWQGGWQGSQLRVLYNKFPFVPYHLIIVPDAELRLPQFLTADYHSMIWSLVEQQQLVLPGLAAGYNSLGACASVNQLHFQSFVREHQLPVELLRWKHNEGNDQYPMTCSAFNSVVDSWKRIDEYHHNNQPYNLFYRPGRCYLLPRRKQGSEAVAPRVRGAGWIEECGVFNVSDDAELESVSAEELNDCLRSLSVASS
;
A
#
# COMPACT_ATOMS: atom_id res chain seq x y z
N VAL A 1 16.98 18.84 -6.34
CA VAL A 1 15.75 19.66 -6.40
C VAL A 1 14.60 18.70 -6.09
N SER A 2 13.98 18.85 -4.92
CA SER A 2 12.82 18.03 -4.56
C SER A 2 11.64 18.51 -5.42
N CYS A 3 11.22 17.67 -6.37
CA CYS A 3 10.07 17.93 -7.22
C CYS A 3 8.73 17.65 -6.50
N TRP A 4 8.76 17.42 -5.21
CA TRP A 4 7.61 17.00 -4.40
C TRP A 4 7.10 18.19 -3.60
N GLN A 5 5.84 18.53 -3.80
CA GLN A 5 5.16 19.52 -2.99
C GLN A 5 4.11 18.78 -2.15
N LEU A 6 4.12 19.04 -0.85
CA LEU A 6 3.15 18.51 0.08
C LEU A 6 2.18 19.63 0.49
N HIS A 7 0.91 19.43 0.24
CA HIS A 7 -0.18 20.29 0.65
C HIS A 7 -1.10 19.55 1.62
N LYS A 8 -1.85 20.30 2.42
CA LYS A 8 -2.84 19.73 3.33
C LYS A 8 -4.24 20.20 2.96
N ALA A 9 -5.17 19.24 2.92
CA ALA A 9 -6.61 19.49 2.83
C ALA A 9 -7.26 18.90 4.09
N GLY A 10 -7.39 19.69 5.15
CA GLY A 10 -7.79 19.22 6.48
C GLY A 10 -6.75 18.24 7.05
N ASP A 11 -7.20 17.03 7.36
CA ASP A 11 -6.30 15.97 7.85
C ASP A 11 -5.53 15.26 6.73
N TRP A 12 -5.93 15.46 5.47
CA TRP A 12 -5.37 14.75 4.32
C TRP A 12 -4.14 15.45 3.75
N GLU A 13 -3.30 14.65 3.10
CA GLU A 13 -2.12 15.12 2.40
C GLU A 13 -2.29 14.96 0.89
N LEU A 14 -1.98 16.01 0.16
CA LEU A 14 -1.89 16.02 -1.29
C LEU A 14 -0.42 16.13 -1.68
N VAL A 15 0.06 15.16 -2.45
CA VAL A 15 1.44 15.14 -2.94
C VAL A 15 1.44 15.39 -4.43
N TYR A 16 1.92 16.55 -4.83
CA TYR A 16 2.19 16.82 -6.24
C TYR A 16 3.44 16.09 -6.67
N ASN A 17 3.29 15.25 -7.68
CA ASN A 17 4.39 14.46 -8.22
C ASN A 17 4.25 14.30 -9.75
N PRO A 18 4.86 15.22 -10.52
CA PRO A 18 4.77 15.19 -11.98
C PRO A 18 5.38 13.92 -12.61
N MET A 19 6.30 13.26 -11.90
CA MET A 19 6.89 11.99 -12.38
C MET A 19 5.84 10.87 -12.49
N ARG A 20 4.77 10.95 -11.70
CA ARG A 20 3.67 9.98 -11.76
C ARG A 20 2.84 10.11 -13.03
N ALA A 21 2.74 11.29 -13.61
CA ALA A 21 2.07 11.49 -14.90
C ALA A 21 2.78 10.74 -16.04
N LEU A 22 4.08 10.47 -15.90
CA LEU A 22 4.87 9.71 -16.86
C LEU A 22 4.71 8.19 -16.72
N ARG A 23 4.01 7.72 -15.68
CA ARG A 23 3.77 6.30 -15.50
C ARG A 23 2.83 5.79 -16.61
N PRO A 24 3.19 4.69 -17.29
CA PRO A 24 2.26 4.04 -18.21
C PRO A 24 0.91 3.78 -17.53
N ALA A 25 -0.18 3.97 -18.27
CA ALA A 25 -1.51 3.66 -17.75
C ALA A 25 -1.50 2.26 -17.12
N ARG A 26 -1.98 2.17 -15.88
CA ARG A 26 -2.04 0.88 -15.19
C ARG A 26 -2.98 -0.03 -15.97
N GLU A 27 -2.65 -1.31 -16.07
CA GLU A 27 -3.62 -2.38 -16.37
C GLU A 27 -4.71 -2.49 -15.27
N SER A 28 -4.92 -1.41 -14.53
CA SER A 28 -5.83 -1.31 -13.38
C SER A 28 -7.31 -1.33 -13.77
N SER A 29 -7.62 -1.32 -15.06
CA SER A 29 -8.98 -1.54 -15.58
C SER A 29 -9.36 -3.03 -15.64
N GLU A 30 -8.40 -3.95 -15.45
CA GLU A 30 -8.71 -5.37 -15.41
C GLU A 30 -9.52 -5.71 -14.16
N SER A 31 -10.71 -6.26 -14.37
CA SER A 31 -11.54 -6.82 -13.31
C SER A 31 -10.78 -7.97 -12.63
N VAL A 32 -10.67 -7.91 -11.31
CA VAL A 32 -10.03 -8.95 -10.50
C VAL A 32 -11.11 -9.71 -9.73
N ASP A 33 -11.49 -10.90 -10.21
CA ASP A 33 -12.53 -11.71 -9.57
C ASP A 33 -12.04 -12.36 -8.26
N TYR A 34 -10.78 -12.79 -8.25
CA TYR A 34 -10.18 -13.49 -7.11
C TYR A 34 -8.88 -12.83 -6.67
N ILE A 35 -8.71 -12.65 -5.36
CA ILE A 35 -7.48 -12.10 -4.75
C ILE A 35 -6.32 -13.11 -4.77
N LYS A 36 -6.59 -14.38 -5.07
CA LYS A 36 -5.58 -15.42 -5.26
C LYS A 36 -5.57 -15.87 -6.71
N ARG A 37 -4.47 -15.60 -7.41
CA ARG A 37 -4.22 -16.04 -8.78
C ARG A 37 -2.83 -16.68 -8.86
N PRO A 38 -2.62 -17.70 -9.68
CA PRO A 38 -1.28 -18.25 -9.92
C PRO A 38 -0.34 -17.18 -10.47
N PHE A 39 0.94 -17.30 -10.15
CA PHE A 39 1.98 -16.50 -10.79
C PHE A 39 2.02 -16.81 -12.30
N ASP A 40 2.22 -15.77 -13.11
CA ASP A 40 2.31 -15.87 -14.57
C ASP A 40 3.62 -15.24 -15.04
N ASP A 41 4.56 -16.08 -15.49
CA ASP A 41 5.87 -15.63 -15.95
C ASP A 41 5.82 -14.84 -17.26
N SER A 42 4.76 -14.96 -18.05
CA SER A 42 4.58 -14.17 -19.28
C SER A 42 4.31 -12.70 -19.01
N ARG A 43 3.71 -12.38 -17.86
CA ARG A 43 3.42 -11.02 -17.44
C ARG A 43 4.64 -10.35 -16.81
N PHE A 44 4.53 -9.03 -16.59
CA PHE A 44 5.55 -8.28 -15.83
C PHE A 44 5.70 -8.87 -14.43
N ASN A 45 6.96 -9.11 -14.03
CA ASN A 45 7.35 -9.57 -12.70
C ASN A 45 8.76 -9.05 -12.37
N PHE A 46 9.15 -9.13 -11.10
CA PHE A 46 10.43 -8.60 -10.60
C PHE A 46 11.65 -9.49 -10.92
N ASN A 47 11.46 -10.59 -11.66
CA ASN A 47 12.55 -11.45 -12.15
C ASN A 47 12.98 -11.09 -13.59
N LYS A 48 12.33 -10.12 -14.23
CA LYS A 48 12.69 -9.72 -15.59
C LYS A 48 14.13 -9.19 -15.64
N PRO A 49 14.97 -9.65 -16.61
CA PRO A 49 16.40 -9.31 -16.67
C PRO A 49 16.70 -7.81 -16.73
N PHE A 50 15.82 -7.02 -17.35
CA PHE A 50 16.00 -5.57 -17.46
C PHE A 50 15.85 -4.81 -16.13
N LEU A 51 15.34 -5.47 -15.07
CA LEU A 51 15.24 -4.89 -13.73
C LEU A 51 16.52 -5.04 -12.90
N ARG A 52 17.51 -5.81 -13.38
CA ARG A 52 18.76 -6.01 -12.63
C ARG A 52 19.45 -4.70 -12.20
N PRO A 53 19.51 -3.64 -13.04
CA PRO A 53 20.11 -2.36 -12.64
C PRO A 53 19.31 -1.62 -11.54
N GLU A 54 18.08 -2.02 -11.27
CA GLU A 54 17.21 -1.41 -10.25
C GLU A 54 17.35 -2.08 -8.89
N ILE A 55 18.07 -3.20 -8.82
CA ILE A 55 18.31 -3.93 -7.57
C ILE A 55 19.35 -3.17 -6.75
N LEU A 56 18.93 -2.65 -5.62
CA LEU A 56 19.78 -1.93 -4.67
C LEU A 56 20.46 -2.88 -3.68
N TRP A 57 19.76 -3.93 -3.30
CA TRP A 57 20.27 -4.87 -2.31
C TRP A 57 19.61 -6.25 -2.45
N GLN A 58 20.39 -7.30 -2.17
CA GLN A 58 19.90 -8.66 -2.01
C GLN A 58 20.60 -9.32 -0.83
N GLY A 59 19.83 -10.05 -0.02
CA GLY A 59 20.40 -10.75 1.13
C GLY A 59 19.36 -11.50 1.95
N GLY A 60 19.83 -12.28 2.92
CA GLY A 60 18.98 -13.07 3.80
C GLY A 60 18.37 -12.23 4.93
N TRP A 61 17.11 -12.51 5.25
CA TRP A 61 16.41 -11.98 6.41
C TRP A 61 15.47 -13.04 6.96
N GLN A 62 15.71 -13.48 8.20
CA GLN A 62 14.88 -14.46 8.93
C GLN A 62 14.46 -15.68 8.09
N GLY A 63 15.40 -16.25 7.35
CA GLY A 63 15.16 -17.46 6.52
C GLY A 63 14.68 -17.17 5.09
N SER A 64 14.23 -15.97 4.78
CA SER A 64 13.87 -15.54 3.41
C SER A 64 15.02 -14.82 2.72
N GLN A 65 15.06 -14.88 1.38
CA GLN A 65 15.95 -14.07 0.56
C GLN A 65 15.20 -12.83 0.10
N LEU A 66 15.62 -11.65 0.54
CA LEU A 66 15.00 -10.39 0.14
C LEU A 66 15.75 -9.77 -1.03
N ARG A 67 14.98 -9.29 -2.01
CA ARG A 67 15.45 -8.41 -3.08
C ARG A 67 14.81 -7.05 -2.90
N VAL A 68 15.63 -6.00 -2.78
CA VAL A 68 15.17 -4.62 -2.65
C VAL A 68 15.47 -3.89 -3.94
N LEU A 69 14.44 -3.34 -4.58
CA LEU A 69 14.56 -2.62 -5.84
C LEU A 69 14.15 -1.16 -5.65
N TYR A 70 14.74 -0.30 -6.46
CA TYR A 70 14.29 1.08 -6.62
C TYR A 70 12.93 1.13 -7.35
N ASN A 71 12.01 1.95 -6.86
CA ASN A 71 10.77 2.20 -7.58
C ASN A 71 10.94 3.38 -8.56
N LYS A 72 10.86 3.10 -9.86
CA LYS A 72 11.00 4.13 -10.92
C LYS A 72 9.96 5.25 -10.85
N PHE A 73 8.79 4.96 -10.29
CA PHE A 73 7.68 5.91 -10.18
C PHE A 73 7.31 6.11 -8.71
N PRO A 74 8.24 6.68 -7.92
CA PRO A 74 8.03 6.84 -6.50
C PRO A 74 6.84 7.78 -6.24
N PHE A 75 6.09 7.53 -5.20
CA PHE A 75 5.00 8.40 -4.72
C PHE A 75 5.22 8.84 -3.27
N VAL A 76 6.29 8.38 -2.68
CA VAL A 76 6.79 8.78 -1.36
C VAL A 76 8.31 8.87 -1.42
N PRO A 77 8.95 9.64 -0.54
CA PRO A 77 10.41 9.67 -0.43
C PRO A 77 10.97 8.26 -0.12
N TYR A 78 12.12 7.93 -0.71
CA TYR A 78 12.80 6.65 -0.51
C TYR A 78 11.91 5.42 -0.78
N HIS A 79 11.05 5.52 -1.82
CA HIS A 79 10.13 4.46 -2.18
C HIS A 79 10.86 3.28 -2.82
N LEU A 80 10.86 2.15 -2.14
CA LEU A 80 11.47 0.91 -2.55
C LEU A 80 10.43 -0.20 -2.73
N ILE A 81 10.81 -1.24 -3.46
CA ILE A 81 10.04 -2.48 -3.59
C ILE A 81 10.83 -3.59 -2.90
N ILE A 82 10.20 -4.30 -1.98
CA ILE A 82 10.78 -5.46 -1.31
C ILE A 82 10.10 -6.70 -1.87
N VAL A 83 10.87 -7.58 -2.49
CA VAL A 83 10.41 -8.86 -3.06
C VAL A 83 11.06 -9.99 -2.28
N PRO A 84 10.31 -10.67 -1.39
CA PRO A 84 10.82 -11.84 -0.71
C PRO A 84 10.86 -13.04 -1.65
N ASP A 85 11.88 -13.86 -1.52
CA ASP A 85 12.07 -15.14 -2.21
C ASP A 85 11.70 -15.08 -3.70
N ALA A 86 12.23 -14.04 -4.39
CA ALA A 86 11.87 -13.71 -5.77
C ALA A 86 11.96 -14.90 -6.74
N GLU A 87 12.91 -15.83 -6.50
CA GLU A 87 13.13 -17.02 -7.33
C GLU A 87 12.02 -18.08 -7.17
N LEU A 88 11.26 -18.04 -6.05
CA LEU A 88 10.11 -18.93 -5.84
C LEU A 88 8.87 -18.50 -6.64
N ARG A 89 8.90 -17.32 -7.27
CA ARG A 89 7.80 -16.82 -8.12
C ARG A 89 6.44 -16.84 -7.42
N LEU A 90 6.43 -16.43 -6.16
CA LEU A 90 5.23 -16.42 -5.33
C LEU A 90 4.20 -15.42 -5.90
N PRO A 91 2.91 -15.79 -5.98
CA PRO A 91 1.86 -14.85 -6.37
C PRO A 91 1.69 -13.74 -5.33
N GLN A 92 1.06 -12.61 -5.71
CA GLN A 92 0.71 -11.51 -4.81
C GLN A 92 -0.42 -11.94 -3.86
N PHE A 93 -0.13 -12.92 -3.04
CA PHE A 93 -1.02 -13.50 -2.03
C PHE A 93 -0.24 -13.70 -0.74
N LEU A 94 -0.59 -12.93 0.30
CA LEU A 94 0.14 -12.91 1.56
C LEU A 94 -0.06 -14.22 2.32
N THR A 95 1.00 -14.70 3.00
CA THR A 95 0.92 -15.80 3.96
C THR A 95 1.31 -15.33 5.36
N ALA A 96 1.01 -16.12 6.38
CA ALA A 96 1.36 -15.80 7.78
C ALA A 96 2.85 -15.51 7.95
N ASP A 97 3.70 -16.30 7.29
CA ASP A 97 5.16 -16.18 7.39
C ASP A 97 5.65 -14.84 6.81
N TYR A 98 5.17 -14.47 5.61
CA TYR A 98 5.56 -13.20 4.99
C TYR A 98 4.91 -11.98 5.67
N HIS A 99 3.73 -12.12 6.27
CA HIS A 99 3.15 -11.11 7.14
C HIS A 99 4.02 -10.86 8.38
N SER A 100 4.43 -11.94 9.06
CA SER A 100 5.33 -11.87 10.21
C SER A 100 6.71 -11.31 9.82
N MET A 101 7.24 -11.75 8.68
CA MET A 101 8.54 -11.31 8.16
C MET A 101 8.58 -9.78 7.93
N ILE A 102 7.60 -9.23 7.23
CA ILE A 102 7.59 -7.77 6.94
C ILE A 102 7.33 -6.95 8.20
N TRP A 103 6.47 -7.42 9.11
CA TRP A 103 6.27 -6.79 10.41
C TRP A 103 7.57 -6.69 11.19
N SER A 104 8.28 -7.81 11.33
CA SER A 104 9.56 -7.90 12.02
C SER A 104 10.64 -7.03 11.35
N LEU A 105 10.67 -6.99 10.01
CA LEU A 105 11.60 -6.12 9.27
C LEU A 105 11.39 -4.65 9.62
N VAL A 106 10.14 -4.18 9.55
CA VAL A 106 9.79 -2.79 9.86
C VAL A 106 10.13 -2.45 11.30
N GLU A 107 9.85 -3.36 12.24
CA GLU A 107 10.12 -3.15 13.67
C GLU A 107 11.61 -3.12 13.98
N GLN A 108 12.37 -4.10 13.52
CA GLN A 108 13.78 -4.25 13.89
C GLN A 108 14.71 -3.24 13.20
N GLN A 109 14.32 -2.72 12.03
CA GLN A 109 15.16 -1.77 11.29
C GLN A 109 15.05 -0.32 11.79
N GLN A 110 14.19 -0.02 12.78
CA GLN A 110 14.00 1.34 13.28
C GLN A 110 15.27 1.97 13.87
N LEU A 111 16.18 1.17 14.40
CA LEU A 111 17.46 1.66 14.94
C LEU A 111 18.41 2.15 13.83
N VAL A 112 18.31 1.60 12.63
CA VAL A 112 19.19 1.91 11.48
C VAL A 112 18.49 2.86 10.51
N LEU A 113 17.18 2.68 10.32
CA LEU A 113 16.34 3.47 9.44
C LEU A 113 15.09 3.96 10.19
N PRO A 114 15.23 5.00 11.04
CA PRO A 114 14.08 5.59 11.73
C PRO A 114 13.01 6.02 10.74
N GLY A 115 11.76 5.67 11.00
CA GLY A 115 10.63 5.97 10.11
C GLY A 115 10.42 4.99 8.96
N LEU A 116 11.19 3.87 8.89
CA LEU A 116 10.89 2.80 7.93
C LEU A 116 9.47 2.29 8.13
N ALA A 117 8.77 2.16 7.04
CA ALA A 117 7.41 1.63 6.98
C ALA A 117 7.23 0.80 5.71
N ALA A 118 6.19 -0.02 5.68
CA ALA A 118 5.87 -0.81 4.51
C ALA A 118 4.36 -0.82 4.22
N GLY A 119 4.01 -0.93 2.94
CA GLY A 119 2.65 -1.11 2.47
C GLY A 119 2.51 -2.35 1.60
N TYR A 120 1.32 -2.92 1.59
CA TYR A 120 0.96 -4.07 0.78
C TYR A 120 -0.39 -3.82 0.10
N ASN A 121 -0.47 -4.15 -1.18
CA ASN A 121 -1.72 -4.19 -1.93
C ASN A 121 -2.02 -5.64 -2.30
N SER A 122 -3.19 -6.16 -1.94
CA SER A 122 -3.65 -7.44 -2.49
C SER A 122 -4.09 -7.30 -3.94
N LEU A 123 -4.20 -8.41 -4.67
CA LEU A 123 -4.93 -8.41 -5.93
C LEU A 123 -6.37 -7.96 -5.69
N GLY A 124 -6.92 -7.18 -6.63
CA GLY A 124 -8.23 -6.54 -6.46
C GLY A 124 -8.22 -5.29 -5.57
N ALA A 125 -7.09 -5.00 -4.89
CA ALA A 125 -6.82 -3.77 -4.16
C ALA A 125 -5.66 -2.97 -4.77
N CYS A 126 -5.62 -2.92 -6.09
CA CYS A 126 -4.65 -2.17 -6.90
C CYS A 126 -3.20 -2.67 -6.84
N ALA A 127 -2.95 -3.94 -6.49
CA ALA A 127 -1.69 -4.56 -6.84
C ALA A 127 -1.55 -4.63 -8.37
N SER A 128 -0.48 -4.05 -8.90
CA SER A 128 -0.22 -3.99 -10.34
C SER A 128 0.65 -5.15 -10.85
N VAL A 129 1.23 -5.92 -9.96
CA VAL A 129 2.11 -7.05 -10.28
C VAL A 129 1.68 -8.26 -9.45
N ASN A 130 1.44 -9.39 -10.10
CA ASN A 130 1.09 -10.64 -9.43
C ASN A 130 2.35 -11.43 -9.05
N GLN A 131 3.24 -10.80 -8.30
CA GLN A 131 4.35 -11.42 -7.58
C GLN A 131 4.43 -10.81 -6.20
N LEU A 132 4.60 -11.62 -5.17
CA LEU A 132 4.64 -11.15 -3.79
C LEU A 132 5.68 -10.05 -3.62
N HIS A 133 5.21 -8.89 -3.23
CA HIS A 133 6.04 -7.73 -2.97
C HIS A 133 5.38 -6.80 -1.97
N PHE A 134 6.22 -6.03 -1.29
CA PHE A 134 5.83 -4.92 -0.44
C PHE A 134 6.44 -3.63 -1.00
N GLN A 135 5.82 -2.52 -0.68
CA GLN A 135 6.35 -1.18 -0.95
C GLN A 135 6.85 -0.61 0.36
N SER A 136 8.08 -0.12 0.41
CA SER A 136 8.62 0.48 1.61
C SER A 136 9.05 1.92 1.37
N PHE A 137 9.08 2.69 2.45
CA PHE A 137 9.52 4.08 2.45
C PHE A 137 10.04 4.46 3.82
N VAL A 138 10.71 5.61 3.91
CA VAL A 138 11.21 6.15 5.16
C VAL A 138 10.56 7.50 5.41
N ARG A 139 9.83 7.60 6.52
CA ARG A 139 9.16 8.83 6.95
C ARG A 139 8.90 8.78 8.45
N GLU A 140 9.44 9.73 9.18
CA GLU A 140 9.27 9.83 10.65
C GLU A 140 7.87 10.36 11.03
N HIS A 141 7.31 11.26 10.22
CA HIS A 141 5.99 11.83 10.50
C HIS A 141 4.87 10.83 10.22
N GLN A 142 3.83 10.89 11.04
CA GLN A 142 2.62 10.08 10.91
C GLN A 142 1.91 10.36 9.58
N LEU A 143 1.32 9.31 9.00
CA LEU A 143 0.32 9.43 7.94
C LEU A 143 -1.04 9.79 8.54
N PRO A 144 -1.96 10.36 7.76
CA PRO A 144 -3.31 10.70 8.24
C PRO A 144 -4.05 9.55 8.94
N VAL A 145 -3.91 8.33 8.48
CA VAL A 145 -4.52 7.13 9.10
C VAL A 145 -4.00 6.87 10.53
N GLU A 146 -2.81 7.36 10.86
CA GLU A 146 -2.17 7.14 12.17
C GLU A 146 -2.61 8.16 13.25
N LEU A 147 -3.39 9.19 12.88
CA LEU A 147 -3.80 10.24 13.82
C LEU A 147 -4.63 9.65 14.97
N LEU A 148 -4.32 10.06 16.19
CA LEU A 148 -4.97 9.56 17.42
C LEU A 148 -6.47 9.89 17.49
N ARG A 149 -6.97 10.83 16.71
CA ARG A 149 -8.40 11.16 16.69
C ARG A 149 -9.30 10.01 16.17
N TRP A 150 -8.77 9.10 15.35
CA TRP A 150 -9.54 8.05 14.72
C TRP A 150 -9.89 6.91 15.68
N LYS A 151 -11.10 6.35 15.56
CA LYS A 151 -11.59 5.25 16.42
C LYS A 151 -10.68 4.04 16.41
N HIS A 152 -10.08 3.68 15.27
CA HIS A 152 -9.14 2.57 15.19
C HIS A 152 -7.80 2.85 15.90
N ASN A 153 -7.57 4.09 16.33
CA ASN A 153 -6.46 4.53 17.17
C ASN A 153 -6.95 4.99 18.55
N GLU A 154 -8.10 4.46 19.02
CA GLU A 154 -8.70 4.78 20.32
C GLU A 154 -9.28 6.20 20.45
N GLY A 155 -9.38 6.94 19.33
CA GLY A 155 -10.02 8.26 19.28
C GLY A 155 -11.53 8.19 19.12
N ASN A 156 -12.16 9.35 18.90
CA ASN A 156 -13.60 9.49 18.84
C ASN A 156 -14.17 9.56 17.42
N ASP A 157 -13.33 9.92 16.45
CA ASP A 157 -13.79 10.20 15.09
C ASP A 157 -13.74 8.96 14.21
N GLN A 158 -14.75 8.81 13.37
CA GLN A 158 -14.81 7.72 12.40
C GLN A 158 -13.89 8.03 11.21
N TYR A 159 -12.97 7.12 10.90
CA TYR A 159 -12.22 7.19 9.66
C TYR A 159 -13.16 6.99 8.46
N PRO A 160 -13.00 7.71 7.34
CA PRO A 160 -13.97 7.68 6.23
C PRO A 160 -14.16 6.29 5.59
N MET A 161 -13.20 5.40 5.73
CA MET A 161 -13.33 4.01 5.29
C MET A 161 -13.11 3.03 6.43
N THR A 162 -13.49 1.77 6.23
CA THR A 162 -13.21 0.70 7.21
C THR A 162 -11.71 0.55 7.39
N CYS A 163 -11.24 0.72 8.62
CA CYS A 163 -9.86 0.55 9.01
C CYS A 163 -9.79 -0.12 10.38
N SER A 164 -8.92 -1.11 10.50
CA SER A 164 -8.59 -1.78 11.77
C SER A 164 -7.11 -1.65 12.04
N ALA A 165 -6.73 -1.31 13.27
CA ALA A 165 -5.35 -1.23 13.70
C ALA A 165 -5.05 -2.36 14.69
N PHE A 166 -3.92 -3.04 14.48
CA PHE A 166 -3.49 -4.18 15.28
C PHE A 166 -2.10 -3.95 15.83
N ASN A 167 -1.90 -4.31 17.10
CA ASN A 167 -0.60 -4.33 17.78
C ASN A 167 -0.05 -5.76 17.93
N SER A 168 -0.73 -6.73 17.32
CA SER A 168 -0.41 -8.16 17.36
C SER A 168 -0.38 -8.74 15.94
N VAL A 169 0.74 -9.39 15.60
CA VAL A 169 0.92 -10.11 14.34
C VAL A 169 -0.12 -11.21 14.19
N VAL A 170 -0.40 -11.93 15.29
CA VAL A 170 -1.34 -13.06 15.28
C VAL A 170 -2.78 -12.59 15.04
N ASP A 171 -3.19 -11.50 15.70
CA ASP A 171 -4.58 -11.03 15.57
C ASP A 171 -4.83 -10.33 14.23
N SER A 172 -3.85 -9.60 13.72
CA SER A 172 -3.94 -9.05 12.36
C SER A 172 -3.98 -10.17 11.31
N TRP A 173 -3.18 -11.25 11.50
CA TRP A 173 -3.22 -12.39 10.59
C TRP A 173 -4.58 -13.09 10.59
N LYS A 174 -5.20 -13.33 11.74
CA LYS A 174 -6.56 -13.92 11.81
C LYS A 174 -7.55 -13.15 10.94
N ARG A 175 -7.52 -11.81 11.01
CA ARG A 175 -8.41 -10.97 10.20
C ARG A 175 -8.05 -11.00 8.72
N ILE A 176 -6.77 -11.05 8.37
CA ILE A 176 -6.31 -11.21 6.98
C ILE A 176 -6.79 -12.54 6.41
N ASP A 177 -6.69 -13.62 7.17
CA ASP A 177 -7.12 -14.95 6.76
C ASP A 177 -8.64 -15.04 6.54
N GLU A 178 -9.45 -14.35 7.37
CA GLU A 178 -10.88 -14.18 7.11
C GLU A 178 -11.15 -13.49 5.76
N TYR A 179 -10.37 -12.46 5.40
CA TYR A 179 -10.49 -11.81 4.09
C TYR A 179 -10.05 -12.72 2.94
N HIS A 180 -9.08 -13.59 3.16
CA HIS A 180 -8.70 -14.62 2.20
C HIS A 180 -9.87 -15.59 1.93
N HIS A 181 -10.52 -16.10 2.97
CA HIS A 181 -11.66 -17.00 2.85
C HIS A 181 -12.85 -16.35 2.15
N ASN A 182 -13.07 -15.06 2.39
CA ASN A 182 -14.18 -14.28 1.82
C ASN A 182 -13.85 -13.66 0.45
N ASN A 183 -12.66 -13.91 -0.11
CA ASN A 183 -12.19 -13.28 -1.34
C ASN A 183 -12.31 -11.74 -1.30
N GLN A 184 -12.03 -11.15 -0.12
CA GLN A 184 -12.14 -9.73 0.16
C GLN A 184 -10.80 -9.04 -0.13
N PRO A 185 -10.71 -8.12 -1.10
CA PRO A 185 -9.52 -7.31 -1.31
C PRO A 185 -9.23 -6.37 -0.13
N TYR A 186 -7.96 -6.20 0.16
CA TYR A 186 -7.50 -5.36 1.27
C TYR A 186 -6.12 -4.79 0.99
N ASN A 187 -5.80 -3.71 1.70
CA ASN A 187 -4.46 -3.14 1.77
C ASN A 187 -3.95 -3.17 3.20
N LEU A 188 -2.63 -3.17 3.34
CA LEU A 188 -1.97 -3.12 4.65
C LEU A 188 -0.95 -1.98 4.68
N PHE A 189 -0.83 -1.41 5.85
CA PHE A 189 0.22 -0.47 6.17
C PHE A 189 0.87 -0.86 7.50
N TYR A 190 2.20 -1.03 7.48
CA TYR A 190 3.00 -1.47 8.61
C TYR A 190 3.85 -0.34 9.16
N ARG A 191 3.75 -0.14 10.45
CA ARG A 191 4.63 0.66 11.29
C ARG A 191 5.27 -0.22 12.36
N PRO A 192 6.32 0.25 13.06
CA PRO A 192 6.88 -0.49 14.20
C PRO A 192 5.80 -0.82 15.24
N GLY A 193 5.64 -2.10 15.53
CA GLY A 193 4.65 -2.59 16.49
C GLY A 193 3.18 -2.41 16.08
N ARG A 194 2.87 -2.00 14.82
CA ARG A 194 1.49 -1.74 14.40
C ARG A 194 1.24 -2.06 12.93
N CYS A 195 0.07 -2.63 12.66
CA CYS A 195 -0.43 -2.87 11.30
C CYS A 195 -1.83 -2.28 11.15
N TYR A 196 -2.05 -1.52 10.08
CA TYR A 196 -3.36 -1.02 9.65
C TYR A 196 -3.87 -1.88 8.52
N LEU A 197 -5.09 -2.38 8.64
CA LEU A 197 -5.77 -3.25 7.67
C LEU A 197 -6.99 -2.52 7.13
N LEU A 198 -7.01 -2.33 5.82
CA LEU A 198 -7.99 -1.53 5.09
C LEU A 198 -8.68 -2.41 4.03
N PRO A 199 -9.83 -3.05 4.36
CA PRO A 199 -10.61 -3.76 3.36
C PRO A 199 -11.28 -2.78 2.43
N ARG A 200 -11.34 -3.12 1.14
CA ARG A 200 -11.90 -2.22 0.14
C ARG A 200 -12.76 -2.93 -0.89
N ARG A 201 -13.56 -2.15 -1.60
CA ARG A 201 -14.25 -2.61 -2.81
C ARG A 201 -13.24 -3.06 -3.84
N LYS A 202 -13.61 -4.09 -4.59
CA LYS A 202 -12.77 -4.62 -5.68
C LYS A 202 -12.43 -3.52 -6.68
N GLN A 203 -11.21 -3.54 -7.14
CA GLN A 203 -10.75 -2.76 -8.29
C GLN A 203 -11.71 -2.96 -9.48
N GLY A 204 -12.02 -1.88 -10.20
CA GLY A 204 -12.98 -1.89 -11.30
C GLY A 204 -14.45 -1.75 -10.89
N SER A 205 -14.77 -1.69 -9.59
CA SER A 205 -16.14 -1.40 -9.12
C SER A 205 -16.57 0.01 -9.54
N GLU A 206 -17.74 0.13 -10.16
CA GLU A 206 -18.34 1.42 -10.56
C GLU A 206 -18.68 2.32 -9.37
N ALA A 207 -18.88 1.73 -8.19
CA ALA A 207 -19.16 2.47 -6.96
C ALA A 207 -17.94 3.25 -6.43
N VAL A 208 -16.74 2.98 -6.94
CA VAL A 208 -15.52 3.69 -6.55
C VAL A 208 -15.41 5.01 -7.31
N ALA A 209 -15.23 6.10 -6.58
CA ALA A 209 -15.07 7.44 -7.16
C ALA A 209 -13.92 7.47 -8.19
N PRO A 210 -14.07 8.17 -9.33
CA PRO A 210 -13.08 8.19 -10.41
C PRO A 210 -11.67 8.53 -9.95
N ARG A 211 -11.52 9.52 -9.06
CA ARG A 211 -10.23 9.97 -8.50
C ARG A 211 -9.44 8.86 -7.82
N VAL A 212 -10.12 7.89 -7.18
CA VAL A 212 -9.49 6.83 -6.39
C VAL A 212 -9.63 5.43 -6.98
N ARG A 213 -10.03 5.31 -8.24
CA ARG A 213 -10.11 4.00 -8.91
C ARG A 213 -8.78 3.24 -8.91
N GLY A 214 -7.67 3.94 -9.00
CA GLY A 214 -6.31 3.40 -8.93
C GLY A 214 -5.64 3.53 -7.57
N ALA A 215 -6.38 3.89 -6.51
CA ALA A 215 -5.85 4.06 -5.17
C ALA A 215 -5.30 2.74 -4.63
N GLY A 216 -4.13 2.80 -4.01
CA GLY A 216 -3.55 1.72 -3.24
C GLY A 216 -3.50 2.08 -1.76
N TRP A 217 -2.68 1.34 -1.01
CA TRP A 217 -2.55 1.52 0.43
C TRP A 217 -2.23 2.97 0.85
N ILE A 218 -1.47 3.73 0.06
CA ILE A 218 -1.04 5.08 0.45
C ILE A 218 -2.19 6.09 0.39
N GLU A 219 -3.02 6.02 -0.64
CA GLU A 219 -4.21 6.86 -0.75
C GLU A 219 -5.22 6.50 0.34
N GLU A 220 -5.35 5.20 0.66
CA GLU A 220 -6.20 4.74 1.74
C GLU A 220 -5.68 5.14 3.13
N CYS A 221 -4.38 5.39 3.27
CA CYS A 221 -3.77 5.99 4.46
C CYS A 221 -3.89 7.52 4.50
N GLY A 222 -4.54 8.14 3.51
CA GLY A 222 -4.85 9.58 3.50
C GLY A 222 -3.82 10.44 2.79
N VAL A 223 -2.92 9.86 1.99
CA VAL A 223 -1.95 10.61 1.16
C VAL A 223 -2.29 10.43 -0.30
N PHE A 224 -2.80 11.47 -0.94
CA PHE A 224 -3.28 11.45 -2.31
C PHE A 224 -2.24 12.02 -3.26
N ASN A 225 -1.91 11.26 -4.30
CA ASN A 225 -1.04 11.75 -5.35
C ASN A 225 -1.84 12.53 -6.39
N VAL A 226 -1.41 13.74 -6.68
CA VAL A 226 -1.96 14.61 -7.72
C VAL A 226 -0.90 14.86 -8.79
N SER A 227 -1.33 14.98 -10.04
CA SER A 227 -0.44 15.22 -11.18
C SER A 227 -0.57 16.62 -11.77
N ASP A 228 -1.53 17.40 -11.30
CA ASP A 228 -1.82 18.76 -11.74
C ASP A 228 -1.77 19.71 -10.55
N ASP A 229 -1.06 20.84 -10.70
CA ASP A 229 -0.97 21.90 -9.69
C ASP A 229 -2.34 22.49 -9.36
N ALA A 230 -3.25 22.60 -10.33
CA ALA A 230 -4.59 23.09 -10.11
C ALA A 230 -5.41 22.20 -9.15
N GLU A 231 -5.12 20.91 -9.12
CA GLU A 231 -5.74 19.98 -8.17
C GLU A 231 -5.33 20.27 -6.73
N LEU A 232 -4.08 20.70 -6.48
CA LEU A 232 -3.59 21.00 -5.12
C LEU A 232 -4.42 22.08 -4.41
N GLU A 233 -4.89 23.06 -5.15
CA GLU A 233 -5.62 24.20 -4.61
C GLU A 233 -7.14 23.99 -4.59
N SER A 234 -7.67 23.10 -5.45
CA SER A 234 -9.11 22.93 -5.66
C SER A 234 -9.73 21.79 -4.86
N VAL A 235 -8.94 20.79 -4.45
CA VAL A 235 -9.47 19.60 -3.78
C VAL A 235 -9.75 19.86 -2.31
N SER A 236 -11.01 19.66 -1.91
CA SER A 236 -11.44 19.83 -0.53
C SER A 236 -11.27 18.56 0.32
N ALA A 237 -11.17 18.75 1.65
CA ALA A 237 -11.15 17.63 2.60
C ALA A 237 -12.40 16.74 2.49
N GLU A 238 -13.58 17.35 2.23
CA GLU A 238 -14.84 16.59 2.11
C GLU A 238 -14.85 15.71 0.84
N GLU A 239 -14.35 16.23 -0.28
CA GLU A 239 -14.18 15.44 -1.51
C GLU A 239 -13.28 14.21 -1.27
N LEU A 240 -12.18 14.36 -0.51
CA LEU A 240 -11.28 13.27 -0.17
C LEU A 240 -11.93 12.26 0.80
N ASN A 241 -12.76 12.75 1.74
CA ASN A 241 -13.59 11.90 2.58
C ASN A 241 -14.53 11.03 1.73
N ASP A 242 -15.23 11.64 0.76
CA ASP A 242 -16.15 10.91 -0.13
C ASP A 242 -15.41 9.91 -1.01
N CYS A 243 -14.21 10.24 -1.47
CA CYS A 243 -13.34 9.31 -2.16
C CYS A 243 -13.04 8.08 -1.30
N LEU A 244 -12.61 8.26 -0.05
CA LEU A 244 -12.33 7.15 0.87
C LEU A 244 -13.61 6.35 1.21
N ARG A 245 -14.74 7.01 1.44
CA ARG A 245 -16.05 6.35 1.65
C ARG A 245 -16.42 5.47 0.45
N SER A 246 -16.14 5.91 -0.78
CA SER A 246 -16.41 5.14 -1.99
C SER A 246 -15.59 3.85 -2.09
N LEU A 247 -14.40 3.81 -1.49
CA LEU A 247 -13.55 2.62 -1.43
C LEU A 247 -14.03 1.63 -0.36
N SER A 248 -14.69 2.12 0.68
CA SER A 248 -15.05 1.32 1.85
C SER A 248 -16.03 0.20 1.51
N VAL A 249 -15.84 -0.94 2.15
CA VAL A 249 -16.85 -2.01 2.22
C VAL A 249 -17.71 -1.79 3.46
N ALA A 250 -18.98 -2.25 3.42
CA ALA A 250 -19.83 -2.23 4.61
C ALA A 250 -19.16 -3.03 5.74
N SER A 251 -19.15 -2.47 6.94
CA SER A 251 -18.73 -3.22 8.13
C SER A 251 -19.68 -4.39 8.31
N SER A 252 -19.16 -5.60 8.19
CA SER A 252 -19.88 -6.84 8.53
C SER A 252 -19.91 -7.03 10.03
#